data_9997ce8c80d5ac7b64c5c4a046119c06
#
_entry.id   9997ce8c80d5ac7b64c5c4a046119c06
#
_cell.length_a   1.000
_cell.length_b   1.000
_cell.length_c   1.000
_cell.angle_alpha   90.00
_cell.angle_beta   90.00
_cell.angle_gamma   90.00
#
_symmetry.space_group_name_H-M   'P 1'
#
loop_
_entity.id
_entity.type
_entity.pdbx_description
1 polymer ?
#
loop_
_entity_poly.entity_id
_entity_poly.type
_entity_poly.pdbx_seq_one_letter_code
_entity_poly.pdbx_strand_id
1 'polypeptide(L)'
;MDGALTISQALHSAIAQGVARLEAQLLLLHVLGRTGQERAWLLAHDDQALAGTEQQRWREALVRRVGGEPLPYITGWAAFYGLDLQVDARVLCPRADTETLVDWALTLLPSMPCVIDLGTGSGAIALALKHQRPDVHMHARDLSADALAMAQANAQRLGLDIAFSQGAWLEGLTETFDAIISNPPYIADADPHLAALTHEPLQALTSGADGMNDLRAIITQAPACLKPGGWLLLEHGYDQAAAVRQLLQVNGFVDVQSRQDLAGIDRCSGGRCAAETDR
;
A
#
# COMPACT_ATOMS: atom_id res chain seq x y z
N MET A 1 0.30 31.82 32.26
CA MET A 1 -0.55 30.64 32.55
C MET A 1 -1.20 30.26 31.21
N ASP A 2 -0.61 29.28 30.49
CA ASP A 2 -1.24 28.74 29.29
C ASP A 2 -2.55 28.09 29.74
N GLY A 3 -3.68 28.62 29.28
CA GLY A 3 -5.00 28.05 29.54
C GLY A 3 -5.06 26.64 29.04
N ALA A 4 -5.80 25.77 29.72
CA ALA A 4 -5.98 24.38 29.28
C ALA A 4 -6.57 24.37 27.84
N LEU A 5 -5.88 23.77 26.90
CA LEU A 5 -6.31 23.65 25.50
C LEU A 5 -7.51 22.70 25.40
N THR A 6 -8.65 23.15 24.87
CA THR A 6 -9.82 22.30 24.67
C THR A 6 -9.71 21.52 23.36
N ILE A 7 -10.52 20.45 23.21
CA ILE A 7 -10.65 19.66 21.97
C ILE A 7 -10.96 20.57 20.78
N SER A 8 -11.94 21.46 20.91
CA SER A 8 -12.33 22.43 19.88
C SER A 8 -11.15 23.32 19.47
N GLN A 9 -10.45 23.89 20.46
CA GLN A 9 -9.28 24.74 20.19
C GLN A 9 -8.14 24.00 19.53
N ALA A 10 -7.87 22.75 19.94
CA ALA A 10 -6.86 21.90 19.32
C ALA A 10 -7.16 21.66 17.83
N LEU A 11 -8.40 21.27 17.50
CA LEU A 11 -8.83 21.04 16.11
C LEU A 11 -8.76 22.32 15.28
N HIS A 12 -9.24 23.45 15.80
CA HIS A 12 -9.17 24.75 15.10
C HIS A 12 -7.73 25.17 14.82
N SER A 13 -6.83 24.98 15.79
CA SER A 13 -5.40 25.28 15.60
C SER A 13 -4.75 24.42 14.51
N ALA A 14 -5.08 23.13 14.41
CA ALA A 14 -4.56 22.26 13.37
C ALA A 14 -5.07 22.67 11.97
N ILE A 15 -6.38 22.95 11.86
CA ILE A 15 -6.99 23.42 10.61
C ILE A 15 -6.38 24.75 10.16
N ALA A 16 -6.15 25.68 11.07
CA ALA A 16 -5.51 26.96 10.78
C ALA A 16 -4.06 26.80 10.28
N GLN A 17 -3.39 25.71 10.62
CA GLN A 17 -2.05 25.33 10.12
C GLN A 17 -2.07 24.49 8.83
N GLY A 18 -3.24 24.34 8.18
CA GLY A 18 -3.38 23.65 6.90
C GLY A 18 -3.63 22.13 7.01
N VAL A 19 -3.81 21.58 8.21
CA VAL A 19 -4.16 20.16 8.37
C VAL A 19 -5.63 19.96 8.00
N ALA A 20 -5.92 18.99 7.13
CA ALA A 20 -7.29 18.66 6.77
C ALA A 20 -8.12 18.27 8.01
N ARG A 21 -9.40 18.71 8.07
CA ARG A 21 -10.26 18.50 9.23
C ARG A 21 -10.32 17.04 9.68
N LEU A 22 -10.46 16.13 8.72
CA LEU A 22 -10.51 14.69 9.01
C LEU A 22 -9.20 14.21 9.65
N GLU A 23 -8.06 14.61 9.10
CA GLU A 23 -6.75 14.23 9.65
C GLU A 23 -6.52 14.79 11.04
N ALA A 24 -6.90 16.07 11.29
CA ALA A 24 -6.83 16.66 12.62
C ALA A 24 -7.67 15.88 13.64
N GLN A 25 -8.87 15.43 13.27
CA GLN A 25 -9.72 14.61 14.13
C GLN A 25 -9.08 13.25 14.43
N LEU A 26 -8.57 12.55 13.41
CA LEU A 26 -7.92 11.24 13.56
C LEU A 26 -6.65 11.36 14.42
N LEU A 27 -5.85 12.39 14.20
CA LEU A 27 -4.65 12.68 14.99
C LEU A 27 -4.98 12.93 16.46
N LEU A 28 -6.03 13.71 16.73
CA LEU A 28 -6.45 14.00 18.10
C LEU A 28 -7.01 12.75 18.79
N LEU A 29 -7.79 11.93 18.09
CA LEU A 29 -8.27 10.65 18.62
C LEU A 29 -7.10 9.72 18.97
N HIS A 30 -6.09 9.64 18.12
CA HIS A 30 -4.87 8.90 18.44
C HIS A 30 -4.19 9.38 19.71
N VAL A 31 -4.02 10.69 19.87
CA VAL A 31 -3.43 11.31 21.07
C VAL A 31 -4.23 10.99 22.33
N LEU A 32 -5.55 10.93 22.22
CA LEU A 32 -6.48 10.58 23.30
C LEU A 32 -6.58 9.06 23.55
N GLY A 33 -5.89 8.22 22.79
CA GLY A 33 -5.98 6.77 22.89
C GLY A 33 -7.32 6.21 22.43
N ARG A 34 -8.00 6.89 21.49
CA ARG A 34 -9.30 6.52 20.94
C ARG A 34 -9.17 6.04 19.50
N THR A 35 -10.15 5.27 19.04
CA THR A 35 -10.20 4.78 17.66
C THR A 35 -10.71 5.86 16.70
N GLY A 36 -10.31 5.78 15.42
CA GLY A 36 -10.78 6.70 14.38
C GLY A 36 -12.30 6.65 14.15
N GLN A 37 -12.98 5.60 14.58
CA GLN A 37 -14.44 5.46 14.49
C GLN A 37 -15.18 6.35 15.50
N GLU A 38 -14.51 6.80 16.56
CA GLU A 38 -15.09 7.60 17.65
C GLU A 38 -15.14 9.12 17.34
N ARG A 39 -15.12 9.53 16.06
CA ARG A 39 -15.13 10.96 15.70
C ARG A 39 -16.31 11.76 16.27
N ALA A 40 -17.48 11.13 16.40
CA ALA A 40 -18.66 11.76 17.01
C ALA A 40 -18.41 12.14 18.48
N TRP A 41 -17.55 11.40 19.18
CA TRP A 41 -17.17 11.71 20.57
C TRP A 41 -16.47 13.06 20.68
N LEU A 42 -15.62 13.43 19.71
CA LEU A 42 -14.95 14.74 19.70
C LEU A 42 -15.95 15.92 19.63
N LEU A 43 -17.07 15.72 18.92
CA LEU A 43 -18.11 16.73 18.79
C LEU A 43 -18.94 16.87 20.09
N ALA A 44 -19.15 15.75 20.79
CA ALA A 44 -19.89 15.74 22.04
C ALA A 44 -19.07 16.25 23.25
N HIS A 45 -17.74 16.36 23.09
CA HIS A 45 -16.81 16.74 24.17
C HIS A 45 -15.88 17.89 23.74
N ASP A 46 -16.34 18.75 22.86
CA ASP A 46 -15.54 19.79 22.21
C ASP A 46 -15.00 20.86 23.20
N ASP A 47 -15.68 21.06 24.32
CA ASP A 47 -15.29 21.95 25.44
C ASP A 47 -14.34 21.24 26.44
N GLN A 48 -14.15 19.91 26.34
CA GLN A 48 -13.27 19.19 27.26
C GLN A 48 -11.82 19.65 27.10
N ALA A 49 -11.17 19.96 28.21
CA ALA A 49 -9.76 20.31 28.25
C ALA A 49 -8.88 19.07 28.12
N LEU A 50 -7.83 19.15 27.30
CA LEU A 50 -6.79 18.13 27.20
C LEU A 50 -5.93 18.13 28.47
N ALA A 51 -5.60 16.93 28.98
CA ALA A 51 -4.63 16.82 30.07
C ALA A 51 -3.22 17.29 29.61
N GLY A 52 -2.38 17.67 30.54
CA GLY A 52 -1.05 18.22 30.20
C GLY A 52 -0.21 17.27 29.32
N THR A 53 -0.26 15.96 29.58
CA THR A 53 0.42 14.94 28.76
C THR A 53 -0.22 14.78 27.37
N GLU A 54 -1.54 14.97 27.25
CA GLU A 54 -2.24 14.95 25.96
C GLU A 54 -1.92 16.20 25.15
N GLN A 55 -1.84 17.37 25.79
CA GLN A 55 -1.43 18.61 25.12
C GLN A 55 -0.01 18.50 24.55
N GLN A 56 0.92 17.90 25.29
CA GLN A 56 2.28 17.69 24.80
C GLN A 56 2.30 16.75 23.60
N ARG A 57 1.67 15.56 23.70
CA ARG A 57 1.56 14.59 22.59
C ARG A 57 0.88 15.22 21.38
N TRP A 58 -0.17 16.03 21.59
CA TRP A 58 -0.84 16.73 20.51
C TRP A 58 0.09 17.71 19.78
N ARG A 59 0.86 18.53 20.51
CA ARG A 59 1.81 19.47 19.90
C ARG A 59 2.87 18.72 19.08
N GLU A 60 3.44 17.65 19.61
CA GLU A 60 4.43 16.83 18.92
C GLU A 60 3.87 16.21 17.63
N ALA A 61 2.69 15.60 17.72
CA ALA A 61 2.02 15.00 16.58
C ALA A 61 1.63 16.02 15.50
N LEU A 62 1.15 17.21 15.93
CA LEU A 62 0.79 18.30 15.02
C LEU A 62 2.02 18.86 14.28
N VAL A 63 3.15 19.06 14.98
CA VAL A 63 4.41 19.50 14.35
C VAL A 63 4.87 18.52 13.29
N ARG A 64 4.85 17.21 13.55
CA ARG A 64 5.15 16.16 12.60
C ARG A 64 4.24 16.24 11.37
N ARG A 65 2.91 16.35 11.58
CA ARG A 65 1.94 16.40 10.49
C ARG A 65 2.06 17.67 9.64
N VAL A 66 2.26 18.83 10.25
CA VAL A 66 2.52 20.11 9.55
C VAL A 66 3.83 20.06 8.78
N GLY A 67 4.83 19.32 9.28
CA GLY A 67 6.09 19.02 8.58
C GLY A 67 5.95 18.07 7.40
N GLY A 68 4.74 17.62 7.05
CA GLY A 68 4.47 16.75 5.89
C GLY A 68 4.48 15.26 6.21
N GLU A 69 4.80 14.84 7.44
CA GLU A 69 4.82 13.42 7.78
C GLU A 69 3.43 12.78 7.61
N PRO A 70 3.30 11.64 6.91
CA PRO A 70 2.02 10.98 6.71
C PRO A 70 1.32 10.66 8.04
N LEU A 71 0.01 10.92 8.11
CA LEU A 71 -0.78 10.61 9.30
C LEU A 71 -0.60 9.14 9.76
N PRO A 72 -0.58 8.13 8.87
CA PRO A 72 -0.34 6.75 9.26
C PRO A 72 0.99 6.53 9.98
N TYR A 73 2.06 7.25 9.63
CA TYR A 73 3.35 7.10 10.34
C TYR A 73 3.33 7.75 11.72
N ILE A 74 2.52 8.79 11.90
CA ILE A 74 2.35 9.43 13.21
C ILE A 74 1.51 8.56 14.14
N THR A 75 0.46 7.94 13.60
CA THR A 75 -0.45 7.06 14.36
C THR A 75 0.05 5.63 14.49
N GLY A 76 0.95 5.20 13.58
CA GLY A 76 1.43 3.83 13.48
C GLY A 76 0.50 2.88 12.72
N TRP A 77 -0.61 3.40 12.15
CA TRP A 77 -1.67 2.58 11.54
C TRP A 77 -2.16 3.16 10.22
N ALA A 78 -2.38 2.27 9.24
CA ALA A 78 -3.05 2.56 7.97
C ALA A 78 -4.21 1.59 7.75
N ALA A 79 -5.36 2.11 7.36
CA ALA A 79 -6.48 1.29 6.90
C ALA A 79 -6.26 0.88 5.44
N PHE A 80 -6.44 -0.40 5.13
CA PHE A 80 -6.38 -0.92 3.77
C PHE A 80 -7.30 -2.13 3.64
N TYR A 81 -8.21 -2.11 2.70
CA TYR A 81 -9.15 -3.20 2.36
C TYR A 81 -9.91 -3.76 3.60
N GLY A 82 -10.32 -2.87 4.49
CA GLY A 82 -11.00 -3.22 5.74
C GLY A 82 -10.09 -3.74 6.86
N LEU A 83 -8.78 -3.77 6.65
CA LEU A 83 -7.78 -4.14 7.65
C LEU A 83 -7.08 -2.90 8.20
N ASP A 84 -6.75 -2.92 9.49
CA ASP A 84 -5.84 -1.96 10.10
C ASP A 84 -4.42 -2.54 10.10
N LEU A 85 -3.49 -1.94 9.37
CA LEU A 85 -2.11 -2.40 9.22
C LEU A 85 -1.16 -1.49 10.00
N GLN A 86 -0.20 -2.09 10.70
CA GLN A 86 0.92 -1.34 11.26
C GLN A 86 1.82 -0.83 10.14
N VAL A 87 2.23 0.43 10.22
CA VAL A 87 3.11 1.08 9.26
C VAL A 87 4.03 2.08 9.95
N ASP A 88 5.22 2.24 9.39
CA ASP A 88 6.16 3.33 9.71
C ASP A 88 7.05 3.62 8.48
N ALA A 89 8.06 4.47 8.64
CA ALA A 89 8.93 4.92 7.54
C ALA A 89 9.75 3.80 6.86
N ARG A 90 9.66 2.54 7.29
CA ARG A 90 10.29 1.38 6.65
C ARG A 90 9.54 0.86 5.43
N VAL A 91 8.26 1.20 5.29
CA VAL A 91 7.37 0.70 4.24
C VAL A 91 6.57 1.82 3.61
N LEU A 92 6.20 1.68 2.34
CA LEU A 92 5.23 2.57 1.70
C LEU A 92 3.90 2.54 2.46
N CYS A 93 3.32 3.71 2.71
CA CYS A 93 1.97 3.79 3.25
C CYS A 93 0.98 3.22 2.23
N PRO A 94 0.16 2.21 2.57
CA PRO A 94 -0.86 1.65 1.67
C PRO A 94 -1.75 2.73 1.06
N ARG A 95 -1.99 2.66 -0.25
CA ARG A 95 -2.82 3.61 -1.00
C ARG A 95 -4.18 2.99 -1.32
N ALA A 96 -5.23 3.80 -1.28
CA ALA A 96 -6.57 3.36 -1.65
C ALA A 96 -6.65 2.87 -3.12
N ASP A 97 -5.88 3.48 -4.02
CA ASP A 97 -5.86 3.09 -5.43
C ASP A 97 -5.40 1.63 -5.62
N THR A 98 -4.52 1.14 -4.75
CA THR A 98 -4.02 -0.25 -4.74
C THR A 98 -5.14 -1.27 -4.43
N GLU A 99 -6.25 -0.86 -3.81
CA GLU A 99 -7.41 -1.73 -3.61
C GLU A 99 -8.02 -2.20 -4.94
N THR A 100 -7.91 -1.40 -6.01
CA THR A 100 -8.27 -1.79 -7.38
C THR A 100 -7.53 -3.04 -7.85
N LEU A 101 -6.25 -3.17 -7.49
CA LEU A 101 -5.43 -4.34 -7.83
C LEU A 101 -5.91 -5.59 -7.08
N VAL A 102 -6.27 -5.44 -5.81
CA VAL A 102 -6.84 -6.53 -4.98
C VAL A 102 -8.19 -6.98 -5.54
N ASP A 103 -9.09 -6.03 -5.82
CA ASP A 103 -10.41 -6.33 -6.40
C ASP A 103 -10.28 -7.10 -7.71
N TRP A 104 -9.38 -6.65 -8.57
CA TRP A 104 -9.15 -7.34 -9.85
C TRP A 104 -8.62 -8.74 -9.65
N ALA A 105 -7.62 -8.94 -8.80
CA ALA A 105 -7.08 -10.25 -8.49
C ALA A 105 -8.16 -11.22 -8.01
N LEU A 106 -9.02 -10.78 -7.09
CA LEU A 106 -10.11 -11.60 -6.55
C LEU A 106 -11.08 -12.12 -7.63
N THR A 107 -11.27 -11.38 -8.74
CA THR A 107 -12.13 -11.83 -9.86
C THR A 107 -11.50 -12.91 -10.72
N LEU A 108 -10.18 -13.08 -10.67
CA LEU A 108 -9.40 -13.95 -11.57
C LEU A 108 -8.92 -15.24 -10.91
N LEU A 109 -8.81 -15.26 -9.58
CA LEU A 109 -8.22 -16.37 -8.85
C LEU A 109 -9.11 -17.62 -8.88
N PRO A 110 -8.56 -18.80 -9.28
CA PRO A 110 -9.28 -20.09 -9.21
C PRO A 110 -9.49 -20.53 -7.75
N SER A 111 -9.98 -21.75 -7.53
CA SER A 111 -10.03 -22.37 -6.21
C SER A 111 -8.63 -22.77 -5.76
N MET A 112 -8.30 -22.55 -4.49
CA MET A 112 -7.02 -22.90 -3.85
C MET A 112 -5.79 -22.42 -4.66
N PRO A 113 -5.73 -21.14 -5.06
CA PRO A 113 -4.66 -20.65 -5.91
C PRO A 113 -3.34 -20.45 -5.13
N CYS A 114 -2.22 -20.60 -5.80
CA CYS A 114 -0.90 -20.19 -5.33
C CYS A 114 -0.60 -18.79 -5.86
N VAL A 115 -0.45 -17.81 -4.99
CA VAL A 115 -0.32 -16.40 -5.34
C VAL A 115 0.91 -15.80 -4.67
N ILE A 116 1.63 -14.92 -5.37
CA ILE A 116 2.74 -14.16 -4.80
C ILE A 116 2.51 -12.65 -4.95
N ASP A 117 2.76 -11.92 -3.86
CA ASP A 117 2.84 -10.46 -3.79
C ASP A 117 4.31 -10.04 -3.78
N LEU A 118 4.75 -9.29 -4.78
CA LEU A 118 6.13 -8.85 -4.95
C LEU A 118 6.28 -7.39 -4.53
N GLY A 119 7.31 -7.09 -3.71
CA GLY A 119 7.46 -5.79 -3.08
C GLY A 119 6.36 -5.57 -2.05
N THR A 120 6.13 -6.55 -1.18
CA THR A 120 4.95 -6.63 -0.31
C THR A 120 4.84 -5.47 0.70
N GLY A 121 5.94 -4.78 1.01
CA GLY A 121 5.96 -3.64 1.93
C GLY A 121 5.37 -3.97 3.30
N SER A 122 4.27 -3.35 3.67
CA SER A 122 3.53 -3.62 4.90
C SER A 122 2.75 -4.93 4.89
N GLY A 123 2.73 -5.65 3.76
CA GLY A 123 1.89 -6.82 3.52
C GLY A 123 0.49 -6.50 3.00
N ALA A 124 0.20 -5.27 2.61
CA ALA A 124 -1.15 -4.79 2.33
C ALA A 124 -1.91 -5.68 1.34
N ILE A 125 -1.35 -5.94 0.15
CA ILE A 125 -1.98 -6.76 -0.90
C ILE A 125 -2.10 -8.22 -0.43
N ALA A 126 -1.00 -8.80 0.05
CA ALA A 126 -0.98 -10.19 0.49
C ALA A 126 -1.98 -10.48 1.61
N LEU A 127 -2.05 -9.60 2.60
CA LEU A 127 -2.96 -9.72 3.75
C LEU A 127 -4.41 -9.55 3.34
N ALA A 128 -4.71 -8.58 2.47
CA ALA A 128 -6.05 -8.36 1.94
C ALA A 128 -6.56 -9.59 1.18
N LEU A 129 -5.74 -10.13 0.26
CA LEU A 129 -6.08 -11.34 -0.50
C LEU A 129 -6.29 -12.55 0.41
N LYS A 130 -5.38 -12.80 1.34
CA LYS A 130 -5.49 -13.92 2.28
C LYS A 130 -6.70 -13.80 3.20
N HIS A 131 -7.04 -12.58 3.62
CA HIS A 131 -8.22 -12.31 4.45
C HIS A 131 -9.52 -12.59 3.70
N GLN A 132 -9.62 -12.14 2.44
CA GLN A 132 -10.81 -12.33 1.59
C GLN A 132 -10.94 -13.77 1.09
N ARG A 133 -9.84 -14.44 0.85
CA ARG A 133 -9.75 -15.79 0.30
C ARG A 133 -8.84 -16.65 1.18
N PRO A 134 -9.36 -17.23 2.26
CA PRO A 134 -8.57 -18.09 3.18
C PRO A 134 -7.96 -19.32 2.50
N ASP A 135 -8.53 -19.77 1.38
CA ASP A 135 -8.04 -20.89 0.57
C ASP A 135 -6.79 -20.58 -0.26
N VAL A 136 -6.38 -19.31 -0.39
CA VAL A 136 -5.17 -18.93 -1.12
C VAL A 136 -3.92 -19.43 -0.40
N HIS A 137 -3.03 -20.10 -1.15
CA HIS A 137 -1.64 -20.31 -0.74
C HIS A 137 -0.85 -19.03 -1.05
N MET A 138 -0.75 -18.15 -0.03
CA MET A 138 -0.22 -16.81 -0.20
C MET A 138 1.27 -16.75 0.10
N HIS A 139 2.04 -16.25 -0.87
CA HIS A 139 3.45 -15.91 -0.73
C HIS A 139 3.60 -14.38 -0.78
N ALA A 140 4.55 -13.86 -0.03
CA ALA A 140 4.90 -12.45 -0.04
C ALA A 140 6.42 -12.29 -0.05
N ARG A 141 6.92 -11.42 -0.92
CA ARG A 141 8.36 -11.24 -1.12
C ARG A 141 8.70 -9.76 -1.13
N ASP A 142 9.83 -9.44 -0.51
CA ASP A 142 10.39 -8.10 -0.53
C ASP A 142 11.92 -8.16 -0.52
N LEU A 143 12.56 -7.16 -1.09
CA LEU A 143 14.01 -7.01 -1.02
C LEU A 143 14.44 -6.54 0.38
N SER A 144 13.62 -5.69 1.02
CA SER A 144 13.85 -5.10 2.33
C SER A 144 13.49 -6.08 3.45
N ALA A 145 14.46 -6.44 4.28
CA ALA A 145 14.22 -7.23 5.48
C ALA A 145 13.33 -6.48 6.51
N ASP A 146 13.42 -5.15 6.54
CA ASP A 146 12.59 -4.31 7.42
C ASP A 146 11.13 -4.29 6.97
N ALA A 147 10.88 -4.27 5.65
CA ALA A 147 9.53 -4.39 5.09
C ALA A 147 8.94 -5.77 5.41
N LEU A 148 9.71 -6.84 5.22
CA LEU A 148 9.27 -8.21 5.59
C LEU A 148 8.96 -8.33 7.08
N ALA A 149 9.77 -7.74 7.95
CA ALA A 149 9.51 -7.75 9.39
C ALA A 149 8.17 -7.05 9.72
N MET A 150 7.85 -5.94 9.04
CA MET A 150 6.56 -5.25 9.18
C MET A 150 5.39 -6.12 8.67
N ALA A 151 5.51 -6.69 7.47
CA ALA A 151 4.48 -7.57 6.90
C ALA A 151 4.23 -8.81 7.77
N GLN A 152 5.28 -9.43 8.31
CA GLN A 152 5.19 -10.56 9.23
C GLN A 152 4.49 -10.19 10.53
N ALA A 153 4.81 -9.02 11.11
CA ALA A 153 4.14 -8.52 12.32
C ALA A 153 2.63 -8.31 12.07
N ASN A 154 2.26 -7.74 10.92
CA ASN A 154 0.87 -7.57 10.52
C ASN A 154 0.18 -8.92 10.32
N ALA A 155 0.80 -9.88 9.63
CA ALA A 155 0.27 -11.21 9.42
C ALA A 155 0.01 -11.96 10.76
N GLN A 156 0.99 -11.91 11.65
CA GLN A 156 0.87 -12.50 12.99
C GLN A 156 -0.28 -11.90 13.78
N ARG A 157 -0.39 -10.56 13.79
CA ARG A 157 -1.45 -9.84 14.50
C ARG A 157 -2.84 -10.17 13.96
N LEU A 158 -2.97 -10.35 12.64
CA LEU A 158 -4.24 -10.68 11.98
C LEU A 158 -4.53 -12.19 11.97
N GLY A 159 -3.60 -13.03 12.41
CA GLY A 159 -3.74 -14.49 12.37
C GLY A 159 -3.81 -15.07 10.96
N LEU A 160 -3.13 -14.42 9.99
CA LEU A 160 -3.11 -14.83 8.58
C LEU A 160 -1.80 -15.56 8.25
N ASP A 161 -1.93 -16.75 7.65
CA ASP A 161 -0.80 -17.59 7.26
C ASP A 161 -0.30 -17.19 5.86
N ILE A 162 0.92 -16.64 5.78
CA ILE A 162 1.58 -16.18 4.57
C ILE A 162 3.02 -16.67 4.58
N ALA A 163 3.50 -17.21 3.46
CA ALA A 163 4.88 -17.61 3.27
C ALA A 163 5.73 -16.41 2.84
N PHE A 164 6.63 -15.95 3.72
CA PHE A 164 7.50 -14.80 3.46
C PHE A 164 8.87 -15.23 2.97
N SER A 165 9.41 -14.52 1.97
CA SER A 165 10.77 -14.71 1.48
C SER A 165 11.46 -13.39 1.16
N GLN A 166 12.77 -13.30 1.36
CA GLN A 166 13.56 -12.14 0.99
C GLN A 166 14.19 -12.32 -0.40
N GLY A 167 14.14 -11.30 -1.24
CA GLY A 167 14.81 -11.30 -2.55
C GLY A 167 14.24 -10.27 -3.52
N ALA A 168 14.99 -10.07 -4.62
CA ALA A 168 14.58 -9.17 -5.69
C ALA A 168 13.57 -9.86 -6.60
N TRP A 169 12.40 -9.31 -6.72
CA TRP A 169 11.32 -9.76 -7.60
C TRP A 169 11.17 -11.29 -7.65
N LEU A 170 11.38 -11.90 -8.81
CA LEU A 170 11.23 -13.36 -9.03
C LEU A 170 12.58 -14.09 -9.10
N GLU A 171 13.69 -13.41 -8.83
CA GLU A 171 15.02 -14.01 -8.90
C GLU A 171 15.17 -15.22 -7.96
N GLY A 172 15.64 -16.34 -8.52
CA GLY A 172 15.89 -17.57 -7.76
C GLY A 172 14.66 -18.35 -7.31
N LEU A 173 13.45 -17.91 -7.67
CA LEU A 173 12.24 -18.70 -7.43
C LEU A 173 12.15 -19.84 -8.45
N THR A 174 11.80 -21.03 -7.95
CA THR A 174 11.56 -22.24 -8.77
C THR A 174 10.09 -22.64 -8.78
N GLU A 175 9.29 -22.03 -7.92
CA GLU A 175 7.86 -22.25 -7.80
C GLU A 175 7.10 -21.52 -8.91
N THR A 176 5.93 -22.03 -9.25
CA THR A 176 5.03 -21.40 -10.22
C THR A 176 3.71 -21.01 -9.58
N PHE A 177 3.17 -19.86 -9.98
CA PHE A 177 2.03 -19.21 -9.37
C PHE A 177 0.83 -19.13 -10.32
N ASP A 178 -0.37 -19.18 -9.76
CA ASP A 178 -1.62 -18.89 -10.48
C ASP A 178 -1.77 -17.37 -10.71
N ALA A 179 -1.20 -16.55 -9.81
CA ALA A 179 -1.09 -15.12 -10.00
C ALA A 179 0.17 -14.54 -9.35
N ILE A 180 0.78 -13.59 -10.05
CA ILE A 180 1.84 -12.71 -9.56
C ILE A 180 1.25 -11.30 -9.50
N ILE A 181 1.33 -10.66 -8.34
CA ILE A 181 0.73 -9.35 -8.08
C ILE A 181 1.81 -8.44 -7.52
N SER A 182 1.85 -7.17 -7.94
CA SER A 182 2.80 -6.22 -7.42
C SER A 182 2.31 -4.78 -7.56
N ASN A 183 2.60 -3.97 -6.54
CA ASN A 183 2.68 -2.53 -6.63
C ASN A 183 4.16 -2.13 -6.53
N PRO A 184 4.93 -2.21 -7.63
CA PRO A 184 6.36 -1.91 -7.62
C PRO A 184 6.60 -0.40 -7.60
N PRO A 185 7.81 0.07 -7.28
CA PRO A 185 8.21 1.45 -7.54
C PRO A 185 8.00 1.80 -9.02
N TYR A 186 7.44 2.99 -9.27
CA TYR A 186 7.14 3.43 -10.65
C TYR A 186 7.35 4.93 -10.90
N ILE A 187 7.92 5.66 -9.93
CA ILE A 187 8.20 7.09 -10.08
C ILE A 187 9.60 7.27 -10.71
N ALA A 188 9.71 8.18 -11.69
CA ALA A 188 11.01 8.54 -12.27
C ALA A 188 11.91 9.23 -11.23
N ASP A 189 13.23 8.98 -11.28
CA ASP A 189 14.19 9.50 -10.29
C ASP A 189 14.20 11.05 -10.20
N ALA A 190 13.85 11.74 -11.28
CA ALA A 190 13.80 13.20 -11.34
C ALA A 190 12.38 13.78 -11.23
N ASP A 191 11.39 13.00 -10.83
CA ASP A 191 10.00 13.46 -10.74
C ASP A 191 9.85 14.50 -9.61
N PRO A 192 9.28 15.69 -9.90
CA PRO A 192 9.11 16.75 -8.92
C PRO A 192 8.18 16.36 -7.75
N HIS A 193 7.29 15.38 -7.91
CA HIS A 193 6.41 14.91 -6.85
C HIS A 193 7.16 14.21 -5.70
N LEU A 194 8.39 13.72 -5.92
CA LEU A 194 9.22 13.12 -4.88
C LEU A 194 9.50 14.08 -3.71
N ALA A 195 9.50 15.39 -3.97
CA ALA A 195 9.68 16.39 -2.92
C ALA A 195 8.59 16.35 -1.84
N ALA A 196 7.41 15.88 -2.16
CA ALA A 196 6.29 15.71 -1.23
C ALA A 196 6.30 14.35 -0.48
N LEU A 197 7.16 13.41 -0.90
CA LEU A 197 7.21 12.03 -0.40
C LEU A 197 8.47 11.74 0.45
N THR A 198 9.10 12.78 1.00
CA THR A 198 10.40 12.70 1.70
C THR A 198 10.38 11.84 2.96
N HIS A 199 9.22 11.52 3.50
CA HIS A 199 9.06 10.66 4.68
C HIS A 199 8.95 9.17 4.34
N GLU A 200 8.76 8.83 3.06
CA GLU A 200 8.59 7.46 2.60
C GLU A 200 9.91 6.90 2.05
N PRO A 201 10.14 5.57 2.12
CA PRO A 201 11.40 5.00 1.67
C PRO A 201 11.56 5.16 0.15
N LEU A 202 12.62 5.84 -0.28
CA LEU A 202 12.86 6.17 -1.69
C LEU A 202 12.87 4.93 -2.60
N GLN A 203 13.40 3.81 -2.10
CA GLN A 203 13.43 2.54 -2.81
C GLN A 203 12.04 1.94 -3.08
N ALA A 204 11.00 2.37 -2.36
CA ALA A 204 9.62 1.97 -2.61
C ALA A 204 8.88 2.94 -3.57
N LEU A 205 9.55 4.00 -4.02
CA LEU A 205 8.97 5.04 -4.85
C LEU A 205 9.58 5.06 -6.26
N THR A 206 10.93 5.05 -6.37
CA THR A 206 11.61 5.35 -7.63
C THR A 206 12.09 4.11 -8.35
N SER A 207 12.03 4.16 -9.69
CA SER A 207 12.36 3.05 -10.58
C SER A 207 13.12 3.51 -11.83
N GLY A 208 14.23 4.20 -11.61
CA GLY A 208 15.10 4.68 -12.68
C GLY A 208 14.59 5.94 -13.39
N ALA A 209 15.24 6.28 -14.49
CA ALA A 209 15.05 7.57 -15.17
C ALA A 209 13.63 7.80 -15.72
N ASP A 210 12.89 6.73 -16.04
CA ASP A 210 11.51 6.79 -16.58
C ASP A 210 10.48 6.07 -15.68
N GLY A 211 10.89 5.64 -14.51
CA GLY A 211 9.99 4.95 -13.56
C GLY A 211 9.60 3.53 -13.97
N MET A 212 10.25 2.92 -14.97
CA MET A 212 9.79 1.65 -15.55
C MET A 212 10.73 0.47 -15.30
N ASN A 213 11.86 0.65 -14.61
CA ASN A 213 12.87 -0.41 -14.47
C ASN A 213 12.30 -1.65 -13.76
N ASP A 214 11.60 -1.47 -12.66
CA ASP A 214 11.05 -2.56 -11.86
C ASP A 214 9.88 -3.26 -12.59
N LEU A 215 9.02 -2.48 -13.24
CA LEU A 215 7.96 -3.01 -14.11
C LEU A 215 8.54 -3.89 -15.23
N ARG A 216 9.62 -3.43 -15.91
CA ARG A 216 10.31 -4.22 -16.93
C ARG A 216 10.90 -5.51 -16.35
N ALA A 217 11.55 -5.42 -15.20
CA ALA A 217 12.17 -6.57 -14.54
C ALA A 217 11.12 -7.64 -14.19
N ILE A 218 10.01 -7.23 -13.57
CA ILE A 218 8.92 -8.16 -13.19
C ILE A 218 8.29 -8.78 -14.43
N ILE A 219 7.91 -7.98 -15.44
CA ILE A 219 7.24 -8.46 -16.66
C ILE A 219 8.12 -9.46 -17.41
N THR A 220 9.44 -9.22 -17.47
CA THR A 220 10.36 -10.12 -18.17
C THR A 220 10.55 -11.45 -17.43
N GLN A 221 10.56 -11.45 -16.11
CA GLN A 221 10.77 -12.66 -15.30
C GLN A 221 9.49 -13.48 -15.12
N ALA A 222 8.32 -12.85 -15.13
CA ALA A 222 7.05 -13.46 -14.76
C ALA A 222 6.65 -14.69 -15.60
N PRO A 223 6.89 -14.77 -16.94
CA PRO A 223 6.51 -15.95 -17.71
C PRO A 223 7.13 -17.26 -17.21
N ALA A 224 8.33 -17.22 -16.62
CA ALA A 224 9.00 -18.41 -16.09
C ALA A 224 8.43 -18.87 -14.73
N CYS A 225 7.73 -17.99 -14.02
CA CYS A 225 7.18 -18.23 -12.69
C CYS A 225 5.65 -18.29 -12.68
N LEU A 226 4.99 -18.15 -13.83
CA LEU A 226 3.54 -18.31 -13.94
C LEU A 226 3.19 -19.71 -14.46
N LYS A 227 2.13 -20.27 -13.90
CA LYS A 227 1.49 -21.44 -14.50
C LYS A 227 0.86 -21.06 -15.84
N PRO A 228 0.70 -22.01 -16.79
CA PRO A 228 -0.11 -21.77 -17.99
C PRO A 228 -1.51 -21.25 -17.61
N GLY A 229 -1.92 -20.13 -18.17
CA GLY A 229 -3.17 -19.44 -17.81
C GLY A 229 -3.13 -18.56 -16.56
N GLY A 230 -1.99 -18.51 -15.86
CA GLY A 230 -1.79 -17.64 -14.70
C GLY A 230 -1.70 -16.15 -15.07
N TRP A 231 -1.95 -15.28 -14.12
CA TRP A 231 -2.05 -13.82 -14.32
C TRP A 231 -0.88 -13.06 -13.72
N LEU A 232 -0.38 -12.06 -14.44
CA LEU A 232 0.46 -10.99 -13.90
C LEU A 232 -0.37 -9.72 -13.78
N LEU A 233 -0.44 -9.14 -12.57
CA LEU A 233 -1.19 -7.93 -12.27
C LEU A 233 -0.27 -6.90 -11.62
N LEU A 234 -0.20 -5.70 -12.20
CA LEU A 234 0.76 -4.66 -11.81
C LEU A 234 0.05 -3.32 -11.62
N GLU A 235 0.32 -2.64 -10.51
CA GLU A 235 0.06 -1.21 -10.38
C GLU A 235 1.15 -0.42 -11.10
N HIS A 236 0.80 0.78 -11.59
CA HIS A 236 1.72 1.68 -12.30
C HIS A 236 1.27 3.14 -12.20
N GLY A 237 2.11 4.06 -12.63
CA GLY A 237 1.79 5.48 -12.72
C GLY A 237 0.65 5.78 -13.70
N TYR A 238 -0.02 6.91 -13.49
CA TYR A 238 -1.21 7.33 -14.23
C TYR A 238 -1.00 7.46 -15.76
N ASP A 239 0.22 7.64 -16.21
CA ASP A 239 0.61 7.81 -17.61
C ASP A 239 1.33 6.59 -18.21
N GLN A 240 1.56 5.52 -17.42
CA GLN A 240 2.35 4.36 -17.83
C GLN A 240 1.52 3.21 -18.43
N ALA A 241 0.21 3.23 -18.36
CA ALA A 241 -0.66 2.11 -18.77
C ALA A 241 -0.40 1.59 -20.19
N ALA A 242 -0.21 2.49 -21.16
CA ALA A 242 0.05 2.10 -22.56
C ALA A 242 1.40 1.36 -22.69
N ALA A 243 2.44 1.86 -22.01
CA ALA A 243 3.77 1.27 -22.02
C ALA A 243 3.79 -0.09 -21.33
N VAL A 244 3.09 -0.24 -20.19
CA VAL A 244 2.97 -1.51 -19.47
C VAL A 244 2.22 -2.56 -20.32
N ARG A 245 1.09 -2.18 -20.95
CA ARG A 245 0.38 -3.11 -21.87
C ARG A 245 1.28 -3.56 -23.03
N GLN A 246 2.03 -2.64 -23.64
CA GLN A 246 2.96 -2.99 -24.70
C GLN A 246 4.05 -3.94 -24.21
N LEU A 247 4.62 -3.71 -23.03
CA LEU A 247 5.61 -4.60 -22.43
C LEU A 247 5.04 -6.01 -22.18
N LEU A 248 3.82 -6.10 -21.65
CA LEU A 248 3.14 -7.38 -21.44
C LEU A 248 3.00 -8.15 -22.79
N GLN A 249 2.50 -7.47 -23.84
CA GLN A 249 2.29 -8.07 -25.15
C GLN A 249 3.59 -8.59 -25.77
N VAL A 250 4.68 -7.81 -25.73
CA VAL A 250 5.97 -8.22 -26.30
C VAL A 250 6.64 -9.34 -25.52
N ASN A 251 6.26 -9.53 -24.23
CA ASN A 251 6.70 -10.65 -23.40
C ASN A 251 5.74 -11.88 -23.48
N GLY A 252 4.80 -11.89 -24.43
CA GLY A 252 3.97 -13.06 -24.75
C GLY A 252 2.73 -13.21 -23.86
N PHE A 253 2.34 -12.19 -23.11
CA PHE A 253 1.08 -12.21 -22.38
C PHE A 253 -0.10 -11.98 -23.33
N VAL A 254 -1.18 -12.71 -23.09
CA VAL A 254 -2.48 -12.57 -23.78
C VAL A 254 -3.51 -11.92 -22.85
N ASP A 255 -4.69 -11.58 -23.37
CA ASP A 255 -5.77 -10.94 -22.61
C ASP A 255 -5.32 -9.65 -21.87
N VAL A 256 -4.35 -8.92 -22.45
CA VAL A 256 -3.75 -7.74 -21.83
C VAL A 256 -4.76 -6.62 -21.73
N GLN A 257 -4.98 -6.13 -20.52
CA GLN A 257 -5.96 -5.08 -20.21
C GLN A 257 -5.51 -4.20 -19.05
N SER A 258 -6.21 -3.08 -18.85
CA SER A 258 -6.03 -2.20 -17.69
C SER A 258 -7.32 -2.07 -16.87
N ARG A 259 -7.17 -1.68 -15.61
CA ARG A 259 -8.27 -1.32 -14.71
C ARG A 259 -8.07 0.09 -14.21
N GLN A 260 -9.17 0.82 -14.09
CA GLN A 260 -9.20 2.19 -13.58
C GLN A 260 -9.47 2.20 -12.09
N ASP A 261 -8.84 3.14 -11.41
CA ASP A 261 -9.16 3.50 -10.03
C ASP A 261 -10.53 4.22 -9.95
N LEU A 262 -10.95 4.59 -8.74
CA LEU A 262 -12.24 5.28 -8.52
C LEU A 262 -12.28 6.68 -9.16
N ALA A 263 -11.14 7.26 -9.52
CA ALA A 263 -11.05 8.53 -10.23
C ALA A 263 -11.13 8.37 -11.77
N GLY A 264 -11.21 7.13 -12.27
CA GLY A 264 -11.27 6.82 -13.70
C GLY A 264 -9.90 6.86 -14.38
N ILE A 265 -8.81 6.75 -13.62
CA ILE A 265 -7.43 6.75 -14.12
C ILE A 265 -6.96 5.30 -14.24
N ASP A 266 -6.39 4.90 -15.38
CA ASP A 266 -5.77 3.60 -15.55
C ASP A 266 -4.65 3.42 -14.51
N ARG A 267 -4.88 2.55 -13.53
CA ARG A 267 -3.99 2.37 -12.38
C ARG A 267 -3.31 1.01 -12.35
N CYS A 268 -3.98 -0.01 -12.87
CA CYS A 268 -3.47 -1.37 -12.91
C CYS A 268 -3.48 -1.90 -14.33
N SER A 269 -2.44 -2.62 -14.73
CA SER A 269 -2.41 -3.36 -15.98
C SER A 269 -1.96 -4.78 -15.74
N GLY A 270 -2.48 -5.72 -16.54
CA GLY A 270 -2.13 -7.12 -16.39
C GLY A 270 -2.39 -7.91 -17.66
N GLY A 271 -1.89 -9.14 -17.66
CA GLY A 271 -2.06 -10.07 -18.74
C GLY A 271 -1.97 -11.51 -18.25
N ARG A 272 -2.51 -12.41 -19.03
CA ARG A 272 -2.51 -13.85 -18.76
C ARG A 272 -1.33 -14.52 -19.49
N CYS A 273 -0.60 -15.38 -18.78
CA CYS A 273 0.39 -16.26 -19.41
C CYS A 273 -0.32 -17.19 -20.38
N ALA A 274 0.14 -17.26 -21.63
CA ALA A 274 -0.48 -18.09 -22.65
C ALA A 274 -0.52 -19.56 -22.22
N ALA A 275 -1.68 -20.20 -22.36
CA ALA A 275 -1.84 -21.63 -22.19
C ALA A 275 -1.51 -22.36 -23.50
N GLU A 276 -1.28 -23.68 -23.43
CA GLU A 276 -1.02 -24.50 -24.65
C GLU A 276 -2.18 -24.40 -25.66
N THR A 277 -3.39 -24.13 -25.19
CA THR A 277 -4.59 -23.96 -26.01
C THR A 277 -4.68 -22.62 -26.74
N ASP A 278 -3.81 -21.67 -26.43
CA ASP A 278 -3.76 -20.32 -27.03
C ASP A 278 -2.80 -20.26 -28.25
N ARG A 279 -2.16 -21.39 -28.63
CA ARG A 279 -1.19 -21.52 -29.73
C ARG A 279 -1.80 -22.02 -31.01
#